data_dd5ac1d2454471a890f119594ace655a
#
_entry.id   dd5ac1d2454471a890f119594ace655a
#
_cell.length_a   1.000
_cell.length_b   1.000
_cell.length_c   1.000
_cell.angle_alpha   90.00
_cell.angle_beta   90.00
_cell.angle_gamma   90.00
#
_symmetry.space_group_name_H-M   'P 1'
#
loop_
_entity.id
_entity.type
_entity.pdbx_description
1 polymer ?
#
loop_
_entity_poly.entity_id
_entity_poly.type
_entity_poly.pdbx_seq_one_letter_code
_entity_poly.pdbx_strand_id
1 'polypeptide(L)'
;MAWLFSICFAVIFSLCNGSPTPITRRPYHDGFLNNGNFEQAPKKENLNNTVIVGKYSLPGWEIKGLVEFVSGGPQPRGFYFAIPRGAHAARLGNEASISQKVEVKAGYVYSLTFGATRTCAQDEVLRISVPGQTTDISIQTLYSTDGGDTIALAFKAIAPIVIVTFHNPGIQEDPACGPLLDAIAIKLMPPATYTRGNLVKNGGFETGPHTFKNFSTGVLLPPKKLDRISPLVGWIIESLKPVKYIDKKHFSVPSGLFAVELVAGRESAIAQIIRTVPNKFYTLAFTVGDAKNGCHGSMMVQAFAGKETLQVPYVSQGKGGFKTASFRFQSISARTRITFFSAYYHTKLEDYGHICGPVLDDVIVRPVL
;
A
#
# COMPACT_ATOMS: atom_id res chain seq x y z
N MET A 1 -55.31 -32.45 65.15
CA MET A 1 -54.50 -33.54 64.53
C MET A 1 -54.24 -33.10 63.08
N ALA A 2 -53.09 -32.54 62.83
CA ALA A 2 -52.70 -32.13 61.49
C ALA A 2 -51.25 -32.66 61.25
N TRP A 3 -51.09 -33.50 60.28
CA TRP A 3 -49.80 -34.04 59.87
C TRP A 3 -49.22 -33.13 58.77
N LEU A 4 -48.08 -32.51 59.07
CA LEU A 4 -47.26 -31.75 58.13
C LEU A 4 -46.27 -32.71 57.46
N PHE A 5 -46.41 -32.89 56.15
CA PHE A 5 -45.40 -33.51 55.30
C PHE A 5 -44.37 -32.47 54.88
N SER A 6 -43.14 -32.62 55.30
CA SER A 6 -41.99 -31.82 54.86
C SER A 6 -41.35 -32.53 53.69
N ILE A 7 -41.42 -31.90 52.52
CA ILE A 7 -40.72 -32.36 51.28
C ILE A 7 -39.40 -31.65 51.21
N CYS A 8 -38.31 -32.37 51.45
CA CYS A 8 -36.92 -31.91 51.16
C CYS A 8 -36.66 -31.93 49.67
N PHE A 9 -36.53 -30.78 49.05
CA PHE A 9 -35.96 -30.64 47.70
C PHE A 9 -34.44 -30.64 47.81
N ALA A 10 -33.78 -31.71 47.37
CA ALA A 10 -32.34 -31.77 47.19
C ALA A 10 -31.99 -31.11 45.83
N VAL A 11 -31.41 -29.91 45.85
CA VAL A 11 -30.84 -29.28 44.67
C VAL A 11 -29.45 -29.85 44.41
N ILE A 12 -29.34 -30.64 43.37
CA ILE A 12 -28.06 -31.16 42.88
C ILE A 12 -27.37 -30.04 42.09
N PHE A 13 -26.39 -29.36 42.69
CA PHE A 13 -25.45 -28.52 41.96
C PHE A 13 -24.48 -29.36 41.16
N SER A 14 -24.74 -29.52 39.87
CA SER A 14 -23.77 -30.05 38.92
C SER A 14 -22.70 -29.00 38.64
N LEU A 15 -21.54 -29.10 39.26
CA LEU A 15 -20.37 -28.30 38.96
C LEU A 15 -19.83 -28.72 37.58
N CYS A 16 -20.19 -27.99 36.54
CA CYS A 16 -19.51 -28.04 35.26
C CYS A 16 -18.11 -27.44 35.44
N ASN A 17 -17.13 -28.26 35.74
CA ASN A 17 -15.70 -27.94 35.57
C ASN A 17 -15.35 -27.91 34.07
N GLY A 18 -15.77 -26.86 33.37
CA GLY A 18 -15.25 -26.51 32.06
C GLY A 18 -13.87 -25.91 32.25
N SER A 19 -12.81 -26.67 32.05
CA SER A 19 -11.49 -26.12 31.88
C SER A 19 -11.53 -25.09 30.78
N PRO A 20 -11.00 -23.84 30.96
CA PRO A 20 -10.96 -22.88 29.88
C PRO A 20 -10.10 -23.46 28.76
N THR A 21 -10.71 -23.77 27.64
CA THR A 21 -9.97 -24.09 26.41
C THR A 21 -8.99 -22.94 26.16
N PRO A 22 -7.70 -23.24 25.97
CA PRO A 22 -6.73 -22.20 25.68
C PRO A 22 -7.22 -21.44 24.44
N ILE A 23 -7.42 -20.12 24.58
CA ILE A 23 -7.70 -19.22 23.47
C ILE A 23 -6.44 -19.30 22.59
N THR A 24 -6.45 -20.19 21.61
CA THR A 24 -5.46 -20.17 20.53
C THR A 24 -5.65 -18.84 19.84
N ARG A 25 -4.79 -17.86 20.17
CA ARG A 25 -4.69 -16.63 19.40
C ARG A 25 -4.50 -17.08 17.96
N ARG A 26 -5.51 -16.86 17.11
CA ARG A 26 -5.36 -17.11 15.68
C ARG A 26 -4.13 -16.34 15.24
N PRO A 27 -3.21 -16.95 14.47
CA PRO A 27 -2.06 -16.24 13.95
C PRO A 27 -2.56 -14.96 13.27
N TYR A 28 -1.82 -13.86 13.45
CA TYR A 28 -2.17 -12.58 12.89
C TYR A 28 -2.14 -12.69 11.36
N HIS A 29 -3.30 -12.56 10.74
CA HIS A 29 -3.44 -12.61 9.28
C HIS A 29 -3.67 -11.21 8.73
N ASP A 30 -2.72 -10.68 7.96
CA ASP A 30 -2.93 -9.52 7.14
C ASP A 30 -3.58 -9.94 5.81
N GLY A 31 -4.91 -10.07 5.83
CA GLY A 31 -5.68 -10.54 4.70
C GLY A 31 -5.59 -12.05 4.48
N PHE A 32 -5.32 -12.48 3.25
CA PHE A 32 -5.36 -13.90 2.84
C PHE A 32 -4.00 -14.61 2.95
N LEU A 33 -2.94 -13.90 3.36
CA LEU A 33 -1.61 -14.48 3.56
C LEU A 33 -1.39 -14.94 4.99
N ASN A 34 -0.64 -16.02 5.12
CA ASN A 34 -0.14 -16.51 6.40
C ASN A 34 1.26 -15.93 6.64
N ASN A 35 1.52 -15.45 7.87
CA ASN A 35 2.83 -14.99 8.31
C ASN A 35 3.47 -13.97 7.33
N GLY A 36 2.65 -13.02 6.84
CA GLY A 36 3.14 -11.95 5.95
C GLY A 36 3.98 -10.90 6.69
N ASN A 37 3.94 -10.88 8.03
CA ASN A 37 4.74 -10.04 8.90
C ASN A 37 5.95 -10.76 9.50
N PHE A 38 6.22 -11.99 9.13
CA PHE A 38 7.34 -12.83 9.56
C PHE A 38 7.54 -12.98 11.08
N GLU A 39 6.52 -12.70 11.90
CA GLU A 39 6.62 -12.83 13.36
C GLU A 39 6.47 -14.28 13.84
N GLN A 40 6.10 -15.20 12.94
CA GLN A 40 6.18 -16.64 13.19
C GLN A 40 7.55 -17.14 12.71
N ALA A 41 8.48 -17.31 13.65
CA ALA A 41 9.84 -17.74 13.35
C ALA A 41 9.90 -19.18 12.83
N PRO A 42 10.91 -19.51 11.99
CA PRO A 42 11.33 -20.88 11.74
C PRO A 42 11.67 -21.60 13.05
N LYS A 43 11.57 -22.94 13.06
CA LYS A 43 12.08 -23.73 14.18
C LYS A 43 13.60 -23.59 14.30
N LYS A 44 14.13 -23.64 15.53
CA LYS A 44 15.57 -23.46 15.78
C LYS A 44 16.45 -24.43 15.02
N GLU A 45 16.01 -25.70 14.88
CA GLU A 45 16.70 -26.73 14.11
C GLU A 45 16.78 -26.42 12.58
N ASN A 46 15.92 -25.52 12.09
CA ASN A 46 15.86 -25.08 10.70
C ASN A 46 16.56 -23.73 10.48
N LEU A 47 17.33 -23.25 11.44
CA LEU A 47 18.14 -22.04 11.33
C LEU A 47 19.61 -22.37 11.51
N ASN A 48 20.41 -21.96 10.53
CA ASN A 48 21.85 -21.86 10.66
C ASN A 48 22.23 -20.37 10.78
N ASN A 49 22.40 -19.89 12.00
CA ASN A 49 22.38 -18.47 12.34
C ASN A 49 21.06 -17.81 11.88
N THR A 50 21.12 -16.93 10.89
CA THR A 50 19.96 -16.28 10.26
C THR A 50 19.42 -17.03 9.04
N VAL A 51 20.23 -17.94 8.46
CA VAL A 51 19.89 -18.67 7.23
C VAL A 51 18.83 -19.74 7.51
N ILE A 52 17.73 -19.70 6.76
CA ILE A 52 16.66 -20.70 6.86
C ILE A 52 17.06 -21.93 6.05
N VAL A 53 17.05 -23.10 6.70
CA VAL A 53 17.36 -24.39 6.09
C VAL A 53 16.08 -25.19 5.89
N GLY A 54 15.84 -25.59 4.63
CA GLY A 54 14.67 -26.39 4.25
C GLY A 54 13.59 -25.57 3.55
N LYS A 55 13.08 -26.14 2.47
CA LYS A 55 12.15 -25.49 1.52
C LYS A 55 10.89 -24.88 2.14
N TYR A 56 10.37 -25.48 3.20
CA TYR A 56 9.12 -25.10 3.87
C TYR A 56 9.33 -24.71 5.34
N SER A 57 10.54 -24.34 5.71
CA SER A 57 10.90 -24.04 7.10
C SER A 57 10.47 -22.64 7.55
N LEU A 58 10.22 -21.71 6.64
CA LEU A 58 9.58 -20.44 6.96
C LEU A 58 8.06 -20.64 7.00
N PRO A 59 7.41 -20.51 8.18
CA PRO A 59 5.99 -20.79 8.29
C PRO A 59 5.13 -20.01 7.28
N GLY A 60 4.32 -20.74 6.50
CA GLY A 60 3.46 -20.18 5.45
C GLY A 60 4.15 -19.99 4.10
N TRP A 61 5.46 -20.08 4.00
CA TRP A 61 6.20 -19.75 2.79
C TRP A 61 7.03 -20.93 2.25
N GLU A 62 7.07 -21.05 0.94
CA GLU A 62 8.03 -21.88 0.22
C GLU A 62 9.24 -21.01 -0.12
N ILE A 63 10.45 -21.45 0.24
CA ILE A 63 11.70 -20.73 -0.03
C ILE A 63 12.53 -21.44 -1.09
N LYS A 64 13.28 -20.64 -1.89
CA LYS A 64 14.27 -21.10 -2.86
C LYS A 64 15.48 -20.20 -2.77
N GLY A 65 16.68 -20.79 -2.76
CA GLY A 65 17.93 -20.06 -2.60
C GLY A 65 18.20 -19.63 -1.16
N LEU A 66 19.07 -18.64 -1.00
CA LEU A 66 19.45 -18.11 0.32
C LEU A 66 18.40 -17.14 0.84
N VAL A 67 17.65 -17.56 1.84
CA VAL A 67 16.69 -16.71 2.56
C VAL A 67 17.08 -16.67 4.02
N GLU A 68 17.11 -15.48 4.59
CA GLU A 68 17.42 -15.26 6.00
C GLU A 68 16.22 -14.72 6.76
N PHE A 69 16.10 -15.19 7.99
CA PHE A 69 15.18 -14.67 8.99
C PHE A 69 15.96 -13.71 9.88
N VAL A 70 15.67 -12.42 9.78
CA VAL A 70 16.47 -11.37 10.42
C VAL A 70 15.66 -10.54 11.38
N SER A 71 16.32 -10.07 12.44
CA SER A 71 15.75 -9.11 13.40
C SER A 71 16.19 -7.70 13.06
N GLY A 72 15.38 -6.69 13.46
CA GLY A 72 15.73 -5.29 13.32
C GLY A 72 16.89 -4.85 14.21
N GLY A 73 17.49 -3.70 13.85
CA GLY A 73 18.56 -3.08 14.59
C GLY A 73 19.96 -3.37 14.06
N PRO A 74 21.00 -3.11 14.91
CA PRO A 74 22.39 -3.35 14.54
C PRO A 74 22.67 -4.82 14.27
N GLN A 75 23.39 -5.09 13.17
CA GLN A 75 23.81 -6.41 12.74
C GLN A 75 25.33 -6.56 12.87
N PRO A 76 25.86 -7.79 12.95
CA PRO A 76 27.30 -8.03 12.83
C PRO A 76 27.88 -7.38 11.56
N ARG A 77 29.11 -6.90 11.60
CA ARG A 77 29.83 -6.21 10.51
C ARG A 77 29.29 -4.80 10.17
N GLY A 78 28.56 -4.16 11.09
CA GLY A 78 28.16 -2.77 10.96
C GLY A 78 26.91 -2.51 10.10
N PHE A 79 26.20 -3.55 9.68
CA PHE A 79 24.88 -3.39 9.04
C PHE A 79 23.83 -2.95 10.06
N TYR A 80 22.84 -2.22 9.58
CA TYR A 80 21.65 -1.88 10.35
C TYR A 80 20.41 -2.26 9.53
N PHE A 81 19.58 -3.14 10.08
CA PHE A 81 18.35 -3.55 9.42
C PHE A 81 17.16 -2.77 9.97
N ALA A 82 16.59 -1.94 9.11
CA ALA A 82 15.34 -1.26 9.42
C ALA A 82 14.17 -2.18 9.01
N ILE A 83 13.47 -2.73 10.01
CA ILE A 83 12.33 -3.61 9.79
C ILE A 83 11.05 -2.76 9.64
N PRO A 84 10.32 -2.88 8.53
CA PRO A 84 9.12 -2.10 8.28
C PRO A 84 8.05 -2.25 9.35
N ARG A 85 7.87 -3.47 9.89
CA ARG A 85 6.83 -3.72 10.88
C ARG A 85 7.17 -4.88 11.82
N GLY A 86 7.02 -4.66 13.12
CA GLY A 86 7.31 -5.70 14.11
C GLY A 86 8.79 -5.82 14.44
N ALA A 87 9.28 -7.04 14.61
CA ALA A 87 10.64 -7.34 15.02
C ALA A 87 11.45 -8.10 13.97
N HIS A 88 10.79 -8.73 13.00
CA HIS A 88 11.43 -9.65 12.06
C HIS A 88 11.05 -9.38 10.61
N ALA A 89 11.94 -9.76 9.71
CA ALA A 89 11.77 -9.69 8.26
C ALA A 89 12.46 -10.87 7.56
N ALA A 90 12.13 -11.08 6.28
CA ALA A 90 12.85 -11.98 5.41
C ALA A 90 13.84 -11.20 4.53
N ARG A 91 15.13 -11.56 4.53
CA ARG A 91 16.12 -11.05 3.59
C ARG A 91 16.33 -12.05 2.46
N LEU A 92 16.30 -11.57 1.22
CA LEU A 92 16.51 -12.41 0.03
C LEU A 92 17.92 -12.22 -0.50
N GLY A 93 18.73 -13.26 -0.45
CA GLY A 93 20.04 -13.31 -1.13
C GLY A 93 19.87 -13.34 -2.66
N ASN A 94 20.99 -13.35 -3.38
CA ASN A 94 21.00 -13.38 -4.85
C ASN A 94 20.23 -14.61 -5.37
N GLU A 95 19.37 -14.40 -6.37
CA GLU A 95 18.53 -15.42 -7.00
C GLU A 95 17.59 -16.17 -6.02
N ALA A 96 17.44 -15.65 -4.80
CA ALA A 96 16.53 -16.21 -3.82
C ALA A 96 15.09 -15.75 -4.01
N SER A 97 14.15 -16.58 -3.58
CA SER A 97 12.73 -16.23 -3.60
C SER A 97 11.95 -16.84 -2.46
N ILE A 98 10.85 -16.18 -2.10
CA ILE A 98 9.79 -16.73 -1.28
C ILE A 98 8.47 -16.71 -2.04
N SER A 99 7.65 -17.74 -1.86
CA SER A 99 6.34 -17.82 -2.50
C SER A 99 5.29 -18.41 -1.58
N GLN A 100 4.04 -18.02 -1.82
CA GLN A 100 2.90 -18.56 -1.08
C GLN A 100 1.71 -18.80 -2.02
N LYS A 101 1.02 -19.93 -1.80
CA LYS A 101 -0.28 -20.21 -2.42
C LYS A 101 -1.37 -19.52 -1.61
N VAL A 102 -2.24 -18.76 -2.28
CA VAL A 102 -3.28 -17.95 -1.64
C VAL A 102 -4.63 -18.34 -2.21
N GLU A 103 -5.57 -18.65 -1.34
CA GLU A 103 -6.96 -18.89 -1.73
C GLU A 103 -7.67 -17.56 -1.93
N VAL A 104 -8.27 -17.39 -3.10
CA VAL A 104 -8.93 -16.16 -3.56
C VAL A 104 -10.19 -16.49 -4.36
N LYS A 105 -10.99 -15.50 -4.66
CA LYS A 105 -12.13 -15.63 -5.58
C LYS A 105 -11.70 -15.23 -6.99
N ALA A 106 -11.78 -16.17 -7.94
CA ALA A 106 -11.49 -15.88 -9.35
C ALA A 106 -12.37 -14.74 -9.89
N GLY A 107 -11.80 -13.91 -10.73
CA GLY A 107 -12.48 -12.75 -11.34
C GLY A 107 -12.41 -11.46 -10.52
N TYR A 108 -12.08 -11.51 -9.23
CA TYR A 108 -11.97 -10.35 -8.35
C TYR A 108 -10.56 -9.73 -8.40
N VAL A 109 -10.49 -8.45 -8.04
CA VAL A 109 -9.24 -7.69 -7.94
C VAL A 109 -8.79 -7.63 -6.49
N TYR A 110 -7.50 -7.83 -6.28
CA TYR A 110 -6.85 -7.80 -4.98
C TYR A 110 -5.70 -6.79 -4.96
N SER A 111 -5.48 -6.14 -3.82
CA SER A 111 -4.23 -5.43 -3.56
C SER A 111 -3.25 -6.37 -2.89
N LEU A 112 -2.00 -6.34 -3.34
CA LEU A 112 -0.83 -6.91 -2.69
C LEU A 112 -0.02 -5.74 -2.14
N THR A 113 0.02 -5.57 -0.83
CA THR A 113 0.76 -4.52 -0.13
C THR A 113 1.90 -5.15 0.66
N PHE A 114 3.09 -4.55 0.63
CA PHE A 114 4.28 -5.05 1.32
C PHE A 114 5.24 -3.93 1.65
N GLY A 115 6.03 -4.09 2.70
CA GLY A 115 7.19 -3.26 3.03
C GLY A 115 8.45 -3.83 2.40
N ALA A 116 9.29 -2.99 1.84
CA ALA A 116 10.59 -3.36 1.29
C ALA A 116 11.66 -2.33 1.63
N THR A 117 12.84 -2.83 2.04
CA THR A 117 13.99 -2.00 2.43
C THR A 117 15.23 -2.55 1.77
N ARG A 118 16.10 -1.69 1.26
CA ARG A 118 17.46 -2.10 0.84
C ARG A 118 18.35 -2.32 2.06
N THR A 119 19.27 -3.25 1.95
CA THR A 119 20.26 -3.55 3.01
C THR A 119 21.59 -2.86 2.79
N CYS A 120 21.88 -2.49 1.57
CA CYS A 120 23.14 -1.85 1.17
C CYS A 120 22.91 -0.56 0.38
N ALA A 121 23.97 0.22 0.16
CA ALA A 121 23.93 1.42 -0.67
C ALA A 121 23.97 1.13 -2.20
N GLN A 122 23.81 -0.12 -2.59
CA GLN A 122 23.74 -0.56 -3.98
C GLN A 122 22.29 -0.58 -4.48
N ASP A 123 22.11 -0.70 -5.78
CA ASP A 123 20.82 -0.92 -6.40
C ASP A 123 20.32 -2.33 -6.06
N GLU A 124 19.22 -2.40 -5.34
CA GLU A 124 18.54 -3.64 -5.05
C GLU A 124 17.19 -3.66 -5.76
N VAL A 125 16.85 -4.78 -6.37
CA VAL A 125 15.59 -4.96 -7.10
C VAL A 125 14.80 -6.11 -6.48
N LEU A 126 13.52 -5.88 -6.31
CA LEU A 126 12.57 -6.92 -5.93
C LEU A 126 11.64 -7.21 -7.10
N ARG A 127 11.65 -8.43 -7.58
CA ARG A 127 10.74 -8.94 -8.60
C ARG A 127 9.52 -9.56 -7.95
N ILE A 128 8.35 -9.03 -8.24
CA ILE A 128 7.09 -9.52 -7.72
C ILE A 128 6.31 -10.18 -8.85
N SER A 129 5.95 -11.45 -8.66
CA SER A 129 5.12 -12.20 -9.60
C SER A 129 3.78 -12.52 -8.96
N VAL A 130 2.71 -12.11 -9.64
CA VAL A 130 1.31 -12.43 -9.34
C VAL A 130 0.65 -12.93 -10.64
N PRO A 131 -0.54 -13.54 -10.60
CA PRO A 131 -1.18 -14.06 -11.81
C PRO A 131 -1.25 -13.05 -12.95
N GLY A 132 -0.66 -13.41 -14.10
CA GLY A 132 -0.67 -12.60 -15.32
C GLY A 132 0.20 -11.33 -15.26
N GLN A 133 1.02 -11.14 -14.24
CA GLN A 133 1.89 -9.97 -14.10
C GLN A 133 3.17 -10.29 -13.35
N THR A 134 4.29 -9.80 -13.88
CA THR A 134 5.57 -9.72 -13.19
C THR A 134 6.05 -8.27 -13.23
N THR A 135 6.51 -7.75 -12.10
CA THR A 135 6.92 -6.35 -11.95
C THR A 135 8.23 -6.30 -11.16
N ASP A 136 9.21 -5.61 -11.70
CA ASP A 136 10.45 -5.31 -11.00
C ASP A 136 10.33 -3.94 -10.32
N ILE A 137 10.71 -3.88 -9.06
CA ILE A 137 10.69 -2.66 -8.25
C ILE A 137 12.09 -2.41 -7.72
N SER A 138 12.66 -1.26 -8.07
CA SER A 138 13.91 -0.80 -7.49
C SER A 138 13.67 -0.35 -6.05
N ILE A 139 14.40 -0.92 -5.11
CA ILE A 139 14.30 -0.60 -3.68
C ILE A 139 15.31 0.50 -3.38
N GLN A 140 14.84 1.74 -3.36
CA GLN A 140 15.70 2.92 -3.17
C GLN A 140 15.54 3.58 -1.81
N THR A 141 14.46 3.26 -1.06
CA THR A 141 14.13 3.88 0.25
C THR A 141 14.12 5.40 0.22
N LEU A 142 13.64 5.98 -0.89
CA LEU A 142 13.63 7.44 -1.10
C LEU A 142 12.42 8.16 -0.50
N TYR A 143 11.41 7.43 -0.08
CA TYR A 143 10.09 7.99 0.28
C TYR A 143 9.79 7.91 1.77
N SER A 144 10.57 7.19 2.55
CA SER A 144 10.35 6.99 3.98
C SER A 144 11.66 6.86 4.76
N THR A 145 11.68 7.41 5.98
CA THR A 145 12.74 7.21 6.99
C THR A 145 12.53 5.97 7.85
N ASP A 146 11.29 5.46 7.92
CA ASP A 146 10.85 4.52 8.94
C ASP A 146 10.93 3.06 8.48
N GLY A 147 12.11 2.59 8.13
CA GLY A 147 12.32 1.17 7.86
C GLY A 147 11.94 0.71 6.45
N GLY A 148 11.97 1.62 5.48
CA GLY A 148 11.73 1.31 4.07
C GLY A 148 10.38 1.79 3.56
N ASP A 149 10.14 1.50 2.30
CA ASP A 149 8.94 1.94 1.60
C ASP A 149 7.85 0.85 1.64
N THR A 150 6.61 1.25 1.90
CA THR A 150 5.44 0.39 1.69
C THR A 150 4.95 0.57 0.27
N ILE A 151 4.75 -0.53 -0.43
CA ILE A 151 4.40 -0.56 -1.85
C ILE A 151 3.14 -1.40 -2.02
N ALA A 152 2.23 -0.99 -2.90
CA ALA A 152 1.08 -1.79 -3.27
C ALA A 152 0.97 -1.99 -4.77
N LEU A 153 0.68 -3.23 -5.15
CA LEU A 153 0.28 -3.64 -6.50
C LEU A 153 -1.18 -4.09 -6.49
N ALA A 154 -1.80 -4.15 -7.64
CA ALA A 154 -3.09 -4.80 -7.80
C ALA A 154 -3.02 -5.89 -8.85
N PHE A 155 -3.74 -6.98 -8.64
CA PHE A 155 -3.88 -8.06 -9.62
C PHE A 155 -5.31 -8.59 -9.65
N LYS A 156 -5.70 -9.14 -10.79
CA LYS A 156 -6.98 -9.86 -10.94
C LYS A 156 -6.72 -11.35 -10.76
N ALA A 157 -7.41 -11.98 -9.82
CA ALA A 157 -7.34 -13.43 -9.67
C ALA A 157 -7.96 -14.13 -10.86
N ILE A 158 -7.22 -15.04 -11.49
CA ILE A 158 -7.65 -15.83 -12.65
C ILE A 158 -8.08 -17.26 -12.27
N ALA A 159 -7.78 -17.69 -11.06
CA ALA A 159 -8.08 -18.99 -10.49
C ALA A 159 -8.43 -18.88 -9.00
N PRO A 160 -9.07 -19.89 -8.39
CA PRO A 160 -9.37 -19.92 -6.95
C PRO A 160 -8.11 -19.95 -6.06
N ILE A 161 -7.00 -20.46 -6.57
CA ILE A 161 -5.69 -20.47 -5.91
C ILE A 161 -4.73 -19.73 -6.81
N VAL A 162 -4.02 -18.76 -6.24
CA VAL A 162 -2.98 -18.00 -6.92
C VAL A 162 -1.65 -18.15 -6.18
N ILE A 163 -0.55 -18.05 -6.91
CA ILE A 163 0.79 -18.03 -6.32
C ILE A 163 1.29 -16.60 -6.37
N VAL A 164 1.78 -16.12 -5.23
CA VAL A 164 2.50 -14.85 -5.11
C VAL A 164 3.95 -15.15 -4.82
N THR A 165 4.86 -14.56 -5.58
CA THR A 165 6.31 -14.78 -5.44
C THR A 165 7.03 -13.45 -5.34
N PHE A 166 7.95 -13.37 -4.40
CA PHE A 166 8.95 -12.32 -4.27
C PHE A 166 10.32 -12.92 -4.55
N HIS A 167 11.06 -12.31 -5.46
CA HIS A 167 12.32 -12.82 -5.95
C HIS A 167 13.36 -11.69 -6.03
N ASN A 168 14.56 -11.94 -5.54
CA ASN A 168 15.71 -11.09 -5.77
C ASN A 168 16.44 -11.55 -7.03
N PRO A 169 16.43 -10.80 -8.14
CA PRO A 169 17.09 -11.19 -9.39
C PRO A 169 18.62 -11.05 -9.36
N GLY A 170 19.22 -10.74 -8.20
CA GLY A 170 20.66 -10.71 -8.02
C GLY A 170 21.38 -9.59 -8.80
N ILE A 171 20.76 -8.42 -8.92
CA ILE A 171 21.36 -7.28 -9.66
C ILE A 171 22.49 -6.63 -8.85
N GLN A 172 22.44 -6.67 -7.52
CA GLN A 172 23.48 -6.14 -6.65
C GLN A 172 24.79 -6.96 -6.77
N GLU A 173 25.92 -6.26 -6.80
CA GLU A 173 27.24 -6.89 -6.93
C GLU A 173 27.67 -7.65 -5.67
N ASP A 174 27.36 -7.11 -4.47
CA ASP A 174 27.71 -7.73 -3.20
C ASP A 174 26.65 -8.78 -2.79
N PRO A 175 27.01 -10.06 -2.70
CA PRO A 175 26.08 -11.12 -2.29
C PRO A 175 25.65 -11.03 -0.82
N ALA A 176 26.33 -10.21 0.01
CA ALA A 176 25.89 -9.91 1.37
C ALA A 176 24.70 -8.95 1.39
N CYS A 177 24.41 -8.26 0.27
CA CYS A 177 23.26 -7.38 0.11
C CYS A 177 22.05 -8.15 -0.42
N GLY A 178 20.87 -7.56 -0.26
CA GLY A 178 19.64 -8.10 -0.80
C GLY A 178 18.42 -7.55 -0.07
N PRO A 179 17.29 -7.38 -0.77
CA PRO A 179 16.11 -6.72 -0.23
C PRO A 179 15.59 -7.39 1.03
N LEU A 180 15.29 -6.58 2.05
CA LEU A 180 14.43 -6.93 3.17
C LEU A 180 12.98 -6.83 2.76
N LEU A 181 12.19 -7.82 3.12
CA LEU A 181 10.77 -7.92 2.82
C LEU A 181 10.00 -8.17 4.09
N ASP A 182 8.91 -7.41 4.30
CA ASP A 182 8.06 -7.51 5.48
C ASP A 182 6.65 -7.00 5.20
N ALA A 183 5.77 -7.15 6.19
CA ALA A 183 4.41 -6.60 6.19
C ALA A 183 3.63 -6.89 4.89
N ILE A 184 3.65 -8.15 4.44
CA ILE A 184 2.96 -8.57 3.22
C ILE A 184 1.49 -8.83 3.53
N ALA A 185 0.59 -8.20 2.78
CA ALA A 185 -0.85 -8.42 2.88
C ALA A 185 -1.51 -8.53 1.51
N ILE A 186 -2.49 -9.42 1.40
CA ILE A 186 -3.40 -9.48 0.25
C ILE A 186 -4.80 -9.20 0.75
N LYS A 187 -5.48 -8.21 0.14
CA LYS A 187 -6.85 -7.84 0.47
C LYS A 187 -7.69 -7.68 -0.79
N LEU A 188 -8.95 -8.07 -0.70
CA LEU A 188 -9.94 -7.82 -1.75
C LEU A 188 -10.10 -6.30 -1.93
N MET A 189 -10.08 -5.85 -3.18
CA MET A 189 -10.36 -4.46 -3.53
C MET A 189 -11.81 -4.31 -3.97
N PRO A 190 -12.57 -3.38 -3.38
CA PRO A 190 -13.90 -3.06 -3.87
C PRO A 190 -13.80 -2.38 -5.24
N PRO A 191 -14.87 -2.46 -6.07
CA PRO A 191 -14.90 -1.74 -7.34
C PRO A 191 -14.93 -0.23 -7.11
N ALA A 192 -14.43 0.54 -8.09
CA ALA A 192 -14.55 1.98 -8.08
C ALA A 192 -16.03 2.41 -8.13
N THR A 193 -16.42 3.29 -7.23
CA THR A 193 -17.77 3.83 -7.15
C THR A 193 -17.82 5.29 -7.59
N TYR A 194 -18.98 5.72 -8.10
CA TYR A 194 -19.27 7.12 -8.37
C TYR A 194 -19.98 7.75 -7.16
N THR A 195 -19.55 8.92 -6.77
CA THR A 195 -20.37 9.78 -5.91
C THR A 195 -21.48 10.42 -6.74
N ARG A 196 -22.69 10.56 -6.20
CA ARG A 196 -23.83 11.13 -6.91
C ARG A 196 -23.48 12.50 -7.53
N GLY A 197 -23.71 12.63 -8.83
CA GLY A 197 -23.44 13.85 -9.58
C GLY A 197 -21.96 14.10 -9.90
N ASN A 198 -21.05 13.18 -9.61
CA ASN A 198 -19.66 13.24 -10.00
C ASN A 198 -19.40 12.25 -11.15
N LEU A 199 -18.79 12.72 -12.23
CA LEU A 199 -18.38 11.87 -13.36
C LEU A 199 -17.06 11.12 -13.08
N VAL A 200 -16.34 11.53 -12.04
CA VAL A 200 -15.09 10.88 -11.60
C VAL A 200 -15.42 9.74 -10.65
N LYS A 201 -14.86 8.57 -10.93
CA LYS A 201 -14.89 7.43 -10.01
C LYS A 201 -13.85 7.66 -8.92
N ASN A 202 -14.20 7.35 -7.67
CA ASN A 202 -13.27 7.41 -6.55
C ASN A 202 -12.50 8.75 -6.50
N GLY A 203 -13.23 9.86 -6.68
CA GLY A 203 -12.62 11.19 -6.74
C GLY A 203 -12.07 11.69 -5.39
N GLY A 204 -12.59 11.19 -4.27
CA GLY A 204 -12.05 11.40 -2.92
C GLY A 204 -11.09 10.33 -2.46
N PHE A 205 -10.63 9.43 -3.35
CA PHE A 205 -9.65 8.39 -3.08
C PHE A 205 -9.99 7.42 -1.92
N GLU A 206 -11.25 7.33 -1.51
CA GLU A 206 -11.70 6.50 -0.37
C GLU A 206 -11.58 5.00 -0.63
N THR A 207 -11.33 4.59 -1.87
CA THR A 207 -11.08 3.21 -2.26
C THR A 207 -9.65 3.08 -2.78
N GLY A 208 -8.83 2.30 -2.07
CA GLY A 208 -7.42 2.13 -2.38
C GLY A 208 -6.85 0.82 -1.84
N PRO A 209 -5.53 0.68 -1.81
CA PRO A 209 -4.86 -0.50 -1.29
C PRO A 209 -5.02 -0.61 0.22
N HIS A 210 -4.64 -1.78 0.74
CA HIS A 210 -4.57 -1.96 2.19
C HIS A 210 -3.52 -1.05 2.82
N THR A 211 -3.90 -0.35 3.89
CA THR A 211 -2.99 0.41 4.74
C THR A 211 -2.90 -0.26 6.10
N PHE A 212 -1.70 -0.47 6.61
CA PHE A 212 -1.50 -1.08 7.92
C PHE A 212 -1.83 -0.07 9.04
N LYS A 213 -2.55 -0.50 10.08
CA LYS A 213 -3.07 0.38 11.14
C LYS A 213 -2.01 1.19 11.89
N ASN A 214 -0.80 0.67 12.01
CA ASN A 214 0.31 1.29 12.78
C ASN A 214 1.48 1.69 11.87
N PHE A 215 1.19 2.04 10.62
CA PHE A 215 2.22 2.33 9.63
C PHE A 215 2.05 3.75 9.12
N SER A 216 3.03 4.61 9.37
CA SER A 216 2.97 6.05 9.14
C SER A 216 3.60 6.54 7.84
N THR A 217 4.09 5.62 7.01
CA THR A 217 4.86 6.00 5.80
C THR A 217 4.01 6.30 4.57
N GLY A 218 2.71 5.96 4.59
CA GLY A 218 1.87 5.92 3.40
C GLY A 218 2.21 4.71 2.50
N VAL A 219 1.52 4.58 1.38
CA VAL A 219 1.67 3.45 0.46
C VAL A 219 2.03 3.94 -0.92
N LEU A 220 3.18 3.54 -1.44
CA LEU A 220 3.60 3.85 -2.80
C LEU A 220 2.84 3.01 -3.81
N LEU A 221 2.32 3.67 -4.82
CA LEU A 221 1.58 3.06 -5.91
C LEU A 221 2.39 3.24 -7.20
N PRO A 222 3.10 2.19 -7.65
CA PRO A 222 3.88 2.23 -8.87
C PRO A 222 3.03 2.49 -10.12
N PRO A 223 3.62 2.95 -11.22
CA PRO A 223 2.93 3.21 -12.47
C PRO A 223 2.09 2.01 -12.93
N LYS A 224 0.84 2.28 -13.28
CA LYS A 224 -0.13 1.27 -13.76
C LYS A 224 -0.99 1.85 -14.87
N LYS A 225 -0.84 1.31 -16.07
CA LYS A 225 -1.49 1.82 -17.29
C LYS A 225 -3.00 1.52 -17.40
N LEU A 226 -3.53 0.62 -16.57
CA LEU A 226 -4.93 0.20 -16.62
C LEU A 226 -5.65 0.51 -15.31
N ASP A 227 -6.71 1.30 -15.36
CA ASP A 227 -7.54 1.68 -14.21
C ASP A 227 -8.27 0.48 -13.57
N ARG A 228 -8.61 -0.55 -14.36
CA ARG A 228 -9.38 -1.72 -13.91
C ARG A 228 -8.65 -2.62 -12.93
N ILE A 229 -7.32 -2.57 -12.91
CA ILE A 229 -6.45 -3.36 -12.02
C ILE A 229 -5.39 -2.46 -11.38
N SER A 230 -5.71 -1.18 -11.20
CA SER A 230 -4.87 -0.22 -10.49
C SER A 230 -5.06 -0.36 -8.98
N PRO A 231 -4.01 -0.28 -8.15
CA PRO A 231 -4.16 -0.19 -6.71
C PRO A 231 -4.85 1.11 -6.26
N LEU A 232 -4.83 2.16 -7.07
CA LEU A 232 -5.67 3.34 -6.93
C LEU A 232 -6.94 3.16 -7.77
N VAL A 233 -7.97 2.60 -7.16
CA VAL A 233 -9.18 2.13 -7.86
C VAL A 233 -9.83 3.23 -8.70
N GLY A 234 -9.99 2.97 -9.99
CA GLY A 234 -10.56 3.90 -10.96
C GLY A 234 -9.55 4.85 -11.60
N TRP A 235 -8.30 4.89 -11.14
CA TRP A 235 -7.26 5.78 -11.63
C TRP A 235 -6.13 5.02 -12.33
N ILE A 236 -5.59 5.65 -13.35
CA ILE A 236 -4.35 5.26 -14.02
C ILE A 236 -3.21 5.98 -13.30
N ILE A 237 -2.18 5.27 -12.91
CA ILE A 237 -0.95 5.86 -12.36
C ILE A 237 0.05 5.92 -13.51
N GLU A 238 0.35 7.15 -13.94
CA GLU A 238 1.16 7.40 -15.14
C GLU A 238 2.61 7.73 -14.80
N SER A 239 3.39 7.81 -15.89
CA SER A 239 4.80 8.19 -15.87
C SER A 239 5.73 7.12 -15.28
N LEU A 240 6.86 7.51 -14.70
CA LEU A 240 7.98 6.63 -14.34
C LEU A 240 8.08 6.38 -12.83
N LYS A 241 7.46 7.22 -12.01
CA LYS A 241 7.57 7.21 -10.55
C LYS A 241 6.21 6.95 -9.90
N PRO A 242 6.20 6.42 -8.68
CA PRO A 242 4.95 6.18 -7.95
C PRO A 242 4.29 7.49 -7.50
N VAL A 243 3.02 7.38 -7.14
CA VAL A 243 2.31 8.31 -6.25
C VAL A 243 2.20 7.68 -4.88
N LYS A 244 1.94 8.47 -3.83
CA LYS A 244 1.78 7.96 -2.46
C LYS A 244 0.33 8.07 -2.02
N TYR A 245 -0.26 6.96 -1.60
CA TYR A 245 -1.58 6.89 -0.98
C TYR A 245 -1.43 7.11 0.53
N ILE A 246 -2.14 8.09 1.07
CA ILE A 246 -2.01 8.53 2.46
C ILE A 246 -3.34 8.46 3.19
N ASP A 247 -3.31 8.23 4.50
CA ASP A 247 -4.47 8.16 5.37
C ASP A 247 -4.51 9.30 6.39
N LYS A 248 -5.73 9.67 6.83
CA LYS A 248 -5.98 10.76 7.78
C LYS A 248 -5.40 10.51 9.18
N LYS A 249 -5.11 9.27 9.53
CA LYS A 249 -4.58 8.94 10.85
C LYS A 249 -3.15 9.46 11.01
N HIS A 250 -2.37 9.45 9.92
CA HIS A 250 -0.94 9.76 9.94
C HIS A 250 -0.59 11.03 9.17
N PHE A 251 -1.49 11.49 8.30
CA PHE A 251 -1.28 12.63 7.41
C PHE A 251 -2.41 13.64 7.48
N SER A 252 -2.19 14.83 6.94
CA SER A 252 -3.26 15.79 6.67
C SER A 252 -3.98 15.41 5.37
N VAL A 253 -5.23 14.99 5.49
CA VAL A 253 -6.10 14.62 4.37
C VAL A 253 -7.21 15.68 4.28
N PRO A 254 -7.39 16.34 3.11
CA PRO A 254 -8.37 17.41 2.95
C PRO A 254 -9.81 17.00 3.24
N SER A 255 -10.22 15.81 2.77
CA SER A 255 -11.58 15.30 2.95
C SER A 255 -11.56 13.79 3.20
N GLY A 256 -12.61 13.26 3.85
CA GLY A 256 -12.72 11.83 4.08
C GLY A 256 -11.60 11.23 4.92
N LEU A 257 -11.11 10.07 4.50
CA LEU A 257 -10.11 9.27 5.22
C LEU A 257 -8.78 9.12 4.45
N PHE A 258 -8.79 9.32 3.13
CA PHE A 258 -7.63 9.05 2.26
C PHE A 258 -7.43 10.15 1.23
N ALA A 259 -6.20 10.29 0.77
CA ALA A 259 -5.81 11.19 -0.31
C ALA A 259 -4.60 10.65 -1.07
N VAL A 260 -4.16 11.36 -2.11
CA VAL A 260 -2.95 11.03 -2.88
C VAL A 260 -1.93 12.15 -2.78
N GLU A 261 -0.70 11.83 -2.40
CA GLU A 261 0.46 12.73 -2.47
C GLU A 261 1.23 12.51 -3.78
N LEU A 262 1.42 13.57 -4.57
CA LEU A 262 2.15 13.54 -5.85
C LEU A 262 3.63 13.76 -5.60
N VAL A 263 4.34 12.71 -5.22
CA VAL A 263 5.66 12.77 -4.58
C VAL A 263 6.84 13.04 -5.53
N ALA A 264 6.72 12.79 -6.82
CA ALA A 264 7.89 12.80 -7.72
C ALA A 264 7.77 13.80 -8.88
N GLY A 265 7.26 14.98 -8.62
CA GLY A 265 7.15 16.02 -9.63
C GLY A 265 6.41 15.54 -10.89
N ARG A 266 6.92 15.91 -12.06
CA ARG A 266 6.33 15.53 -13.36
C ARG A 266 6.45 14.03 -13.68
N GLU A 267 7.28 13.30 -12.95
CA GLU A 267 7.44 11.85 -13.13
C GLU A 267 6.36 11.04 -12.40
N SER A 268 5.49 11.69 -11.60
CA SER A 268 4.31 11.09 -10.98
C SER A 268 3.06 11.79 -11.47
N ALA A 269 2.19 11.04 -12.10
CA ALA A 269 0.92 11.55 -12.56
C ALA A 269 -0.20 10.54 -12.37
N ILE A 270 -1.41 11.03 -12.13
CA ILE A 270 -2.61 10.20 -12.15
C ILE A 270 -3.59 10.72 -13.18
N ALA A 271 -4.29 9.80 -13.83
CA ALA A 271 -5.30 10.15 -14.82
C ALA A 271 -6.54 9.27 -14.70
N GLN A 272 -7.65 9.82 -15.16
CA GLN A 272 -8.88 9.06 -15.35
C GLN A 272 -9.55 9.47 -16.65
N ILE A 273 -10.17 8.51 -17.35
CA ILE A 273 -10.97 8.77 -18.54
C ILE A 273 -12.44 8.75 -18.11
N ILE A 274 -13.07 9.92 -18.16
CA ILE A 274 -14.48 10.10 -17.84
C ILE A 274 -15.35 10.12 -19.10
N ARG A 275 -16.63 9.78 -18.94
CA ARG A 275 -17.63 9.90 -20.03
C ARG A 275 -18.14 11.33 -20.11
N THR A 276 -18.14 11.89 -21.30
CA THR A 276 -18.58 13.25 -21.59
C THR A 276 -19.46 13.27 -22.84
N VAL A 277 -20.17 14.36 -23.06
CA VAL A 277 -20.93 14.62 -24.28
C VAL A 277 -20.16 15.65 -25.10
N PRO A 278 -19.83 15.40 -26.37
CA PRO A 278 -19.08 16.35 -27.19
C PRO A 278 -19.70 17.76 -27.17
N ASN A 279 -18.84 18.78 -27.17
CA ASN A 279 -19.21 20.20 -27.18
C ASN A 279 -19.95 20.71 -25.92
N LYS A 280 -20.15 19.87 -24.91
CA LYS A 280 -20.70 20.29 -23.61
C LYS A 280 -19.60 20.82 -22.70
N PHE A 281 -19.98 21.78 -21.84
CA PHE A 281 -19.10 22.33 -20.82
C PHE A 281 -19.22 21.56 -19.49
N TYR A 282 -18.11 21.42 -18.84
CA TYR A 282 -17.97 20.77 -17.53
C TYR A 282 -17.11 21.63 -16.62
N THR A 283 -17.30 21.50 -15.33
CA THR A 283 -16.40 22.05 -14.31
C THR A 283 -15.63 20.90 -13.68
N LEU A 284 -14.30 21.01 -13.68
CA LEU A 284 -13.40 20.18 -12.87
C LEU A 284 -13.02 20.96 -11.63
N ALA A 285 -13.32 20.41 -10.46
CA ALA A 285 -12.92 20.94 -9.15
C ALA A 285 -12.07 19.89 -8.42
N PHE A 286 -11.11 20.34 -7.60
CA PHE A 286 -10.24 19.48 -6.80
C PHE A 286 -9.61 20.28 -5.67
N THR A 287 -9.07 19.58 -4.67
CA THR A 287 -8.38 20.17 -3.52
C THR A 287 -6.90 19.84 -3.57
N VAL A 288 -6.06 20.85 -3.34
CA VAL A 288 -4.59 20.75 -3.25
C VAL A 288 -4.17 21.09 -1.84
N GLY A 289 -3.28 20.31 -1.26
CA GLY A 289 -2.87 20.48 0.13
C GLY A 289 -1.45 20.06 0.42
N ASP A 290 -1.16 20.01 1.71
CA ASP A 290 0.10 19.60 2.33
C ASP A 290 -0.17 18.39 3.24
N ALA A 291 0.60 17.33 3.09
CA ALA A 291 0.45 16.09 3.83
C ALA A 291 0.77 16.19 5.33
N LYS A 292 1.25 17.33 5.83
CA LYS A 292 1.75 17.51 7.20
C LYS A 292 2.91 16.57 7.53
N ASN A 293 3.81 16.40 6.59
CA ASN A 293 4.93 15.47 6.68
C ASN A 293 6.30 16.16 6.59
N GLY A 294 6.37 17.47 6.91
CA GLY A 294 7.61 18.24 6.85
C GLY A 294 8.05 18.65 5.42
N CYS A 295 7.20 18.47 4.42
CA CYS A 295 7.47 18.90 3.04
C CYS A 295 7.22 20.39 2.88
N HIS A 296 8.25 21.20 2.80
CA HIS A 296 8.18 22.67 2.73
C HIS A 296 8.40 23.18 1.32
N GLY A 297 7.87 24.37 1.03
CA GLY A 297 8.19 25.14 -0.15
C GLY A 297 7.05 25.41 -1.10
N SER A 298 7.39 26.02 -2.24
CA SER A 298 6.43 26.38 -3.29
C SER A 298 6.11 25.17 -4.14
N MET A 299 4.90 24.67 -4.03
CA MET A 299 4.37 23.55 -4.80
C MET A 299 3.44 24.03 -5.90
N MET A 300 3.22 23.22 -6.92
CA MET A 300 2.26 23.49 -7.97
C MET A 300 1.66 22.19 -8.49
N VAL A 301 0.36 22.07 -8.44
CA VAL A 301 -0.37 21.00 -9.13
C VAL A 301 -0.84 21.52 -10.49
N GLN A 302 -0.56 20.78 -11.55
CA GLN A 302 -1.13 21.02 -12.87
C GLN A 302 -2.24 20.01 -13.13
N ALA A 303 -3.40 20.53 -13.54
CA ALA A 303 -4.58 19.75 -13.90
C ALA A 303 -4.93 19.98 -15.38
N PHE A 304 -5.26 18.91 -16.10
CA PHE A 304 -5.63 18.93 -17.51
C PHE A 304 -7.00 18.31 -17.70
N ALA A 305 -7.84 18.92 -18.52
CA ALA A 305 -9.10 18.36 -18.96
C ALA A 305 -9.48 18.90 -20.35
N GLY A 306 -9.68 18.00 -21.33
CA GLY A 306 -9.92 18.41 -22.72
C GLY A 306 -8.71 19.14 -23.30
N LYS A 307 -8.88 20.41 -23.67
CA LYS A 307 -7.80 21.30 -24.13
C LYS A 307 -7.35 22.29 -23.05
N GLU A 308 -8.03 22.28 -21.92
CA GLU A 308 -7.82 23.26 -20.84
C GLU A 308 -6.83 22.75 -19.82
N THR A 309 -6.08 23.70 -19.24
CA THR A 309 -5.07 23.44 -18.20
C THR A 309 -5.24 24.46 -17.10
N LEU A 310 -5.15 24.01 -15.85
CA LEU A 310 -5.06 24.89 -14.68
C LEU A 310 -3.78 24.58 -13.90
N GLN A 311 -3.02 25.63 -13.60
CA GLN A 311 -1.90 25.59 -12.66
C GLN A 311 -2.34 26.10 -11.30
N VAL A 312 -2.17 25.30 -10.26
CA VAL A 312 -2.57 25.64 -8.89
C VAL A 312 -1.35 25.71 -8.00
N PRO A 313 -0.78 26.92 -7.79
CA PRO A 313 0.33 27.10 -6.86
C PRO A 313 -0.16 26.93 -5.42
N TYR A 314 0.68 26.33 -4.59
CA TYR A 314 0.46 26.12 -3.16
C TYR A 314 1.77 26.29 -2.40
N VAL A 315 1.78 27.09 -1.35
CA VAL A 315 2.97 27.24 -0.49
C VAL A 315 2.78 26.38 0.73
N SER A 316 3.57 25.30 0.81
CA SER A 316 3.54 24.38 1.93
C SER A 316 4.42 24.87 3.08
N GLN A 317 3.87 24.79 4.30
CA GLN A 317 4.59 24.99 5.57
C GLN A 317 4.97 23.68 6.23
N GLY A 318 4.71 22.54 5.58
CA GLY A 318 4.93 21.20 6.16
C GLY A 318 4.00 20.84 7.32
N LYS A 319 2.99 21.67 7.59
CA LYS A 319 2.09 21.57 8.76
C LYS A 319 0.65 21.19 8.41
N GLY A 320 0.39 20.85 7.18
CA GLY A 320 -0.95 20.61 6.64
C GLY A 320 -1.58 21.90 6.08
N GLY A 321 -2.87 21.81 5.80
CA GLY A 321 -3.63 22.86 5.12
C GLY A 321 -3.91 22.53 3.66
N PHE A 322 -4.93 23.19 3.09
CA PHE A 322 -5.37 22.92 1.73
C PHE A 322 -6.14 24.10 1.14
N LYS A 323 -6.28 24.09 -0.18
CA LYS A 323 -7.16 24.98 -0.92
C LYS A 323 -7.85 24.25 -2.06
N THR A 324 -9.06 24.68 -2.40
CA THR A 324 -9.82 24.16 -3.54
C THR A 324 -9.56 25.01 -4.78
N ALA A 325 -9.50 24.35 -5.93
CA ALA A 325 -9.37 24.97 -7.24
C ALA A 325 -10.41 24.38 -8.20
N SER A 326 -10.82 25.17 -9.19
CA SER A 326 -11.72 24.69 -10.24
C SER A 326 -11.56 25.45 -11.53
N PHE A 327 -11.86 24.80 -12.67
CA PHE A 327 -11.92 25.43 -13.97
C PHE A 327 -12.95 24.77 -14.87
N ARG A 328 -13.39 25.49 -15.87
CA ARG A 328 -14.31 24.97 -16.89
C ARG A 328 -13.52 24.44 -18.08
N PHE A 329 -14.00 23.36 -18.65
CA PHE A 329 -13.46 22.82 -19.89
C PHE A 329 -14.61 22.40 -20.82
N GLN A 330 -14.37 22.44 -22.12
CA GLN A 330 -15.26 21.93 -23.12
C GLN A 330 -14.79 20.54 -23.55
N SER A 331 -15.69 19.55 -23.52
CA SER A 331 -15.38 18.22 -24.02
C SER A 331 -15.35 18.22 -25.56
N ILE A 332 -14.35 17.56 -26.13
CA ILE A 332 -14.18 17.41 -27.59
C ILE A 332 -14.69 16.06 -28.11
N SER A 333 -14.93 15.11 -27.22
CA SER A 333 -15.36 13.77 -27.58
C SER A 333 -16.26 13.14 -26.49
N ALA A 334 -16.76 11.94 -26.74
CA ALA A 334 -17.55 11.16 -25.76
C ALA A 334 -16.72 10.69 -24.55
N ARG A 335 -15.40 10.88 -24.57
CA ARG A 335 -14.47 10.56 -23.50
C ARG A 335 -13.48 11.70 -23.32
N THR A 336 -13.32 12.15 -22.08
CA THR A 336 -12.32 13.15 -21.74
C THR A 336 -11.34 12.56 -20.74
N ARG A 337 -10.05 12.72 -21.00
CA ARG A 337 -9.00 12.41 -20.04
C ARG A 337 -8.82 13.61 -19.12
N ILE A 338 -8.81 13.35 -17.81
CA ILE A 338 -8.36 14.29 -16.79
C ILE A 338 -7.03 13.78 -16.22
N THR A 339 -6.07 14.67 -16.01
CA THR A 339 -4.72 14.30 -15.54
C THR A 339 -4.24 15.31 -14.52
N PHE A 340 -3.54 14.83 -13.49
CA PHE A 340 -2.92 15.64 -12.44
C PHE A 340 -1.48 15.23 -12.24
N PHE A 341 -0.58 16.19 -12.09
CA PHE A 341 0.79 15.96 -11.66
C PHE A 341 1.34 17.17 -10.88
N SER A 342 2.39 16.96 -10.08
CA SER A 342 3.15 18.05 -9.47
C SER A 342 4.11 18.64 -10.49
N ALA A 343 4.16 19.98 -10.61
CA ALA A 343 5.10 20.63 -11.52
C ALA A 343 6.54 20.62 -11.00
N TYR A 344 6.73 20.52 -9.68
CA TYR A 344 8.02 20.63 -9.02
C TYR A 344 8.36 19.36 -8.26
N TYR A 345 9.65 19.11 -8.12
CA TYR A 345 10.22 18.04 -7.35
C TYR A 345 10.59 18.56 -5.96
N HIS A 346 10.14 17.90 -4.90
CA HIS A 346 10.39 18.31 -3.52
C HIS A 346 11.05 17.20 -2.72
N THR A 347 11.92 17.62 -1.81
CA THR A 347 12.50 16.75 -0.80
C THR A 347 12.30 17.38 0.57
N LYS A 348 12.16 16.58 1.60
CA LYS A 348 12.10 17.01 2.98
C LYS A 348 13.52 17.33 3.43
N LEU A 349 13.69 18.49 4.06
CA LEU A 349 15.01 18.95 4.53
C LEU A 349 15.45 18.30 5.85
N GLU A 350 14.47 17.92 6.68
CA GLU A 350 14.70 17.44 8.05
C GLU A 350 14.86 15.91 8.16
N ASP A 351 14.73 15.18 7.06
CA ASP A 351 14.74 13.71 7.04
C ASP A 351 15.62 13.12 5.93
N TYR A 352 16.81 13.66 5.75
CA TYR A 352 17.80 13.17 4.77
C TYR A 352 17.39 13.29 3.29
N GLY A 353 16.46 14.18 2.98
CA GLY A 353 16.08 14.47 1.61
C GLY A 353 15.07 13.50 1.00
N HIS A 354 14.25 12.83 1.81
CA HIS A 354 13.18 11.97 1.29
C HIS A 354 12.19 12.75 0.43
N ILE A 355 11.71 12.08 -0.62
CA ILE A 355 10.84 12.69 -1.62
C ILE A 355 9.44 12.92 -1.07
N CYS A 356 8.87 14.09 -1.38
CA CYS A 356 7.54 14.51 -0.97
C CYS A 356 6.87 15.39 -2.03
N GLY A 357 5.60 15.76 -1.85
CA GLY A 357 4.90 16.60 -2.81
C GLY A 357 3.53 17.09 -2.34
N PRO A 358 2.79 17.78 -3.20
CA PRO A 358 1.45 18.25 -2.89
C PRO A 358 0.46 17.08 -2.78
N VAL A 359 -0.50 17.23 -1.86
CA VAL A 359 -1.65 16.34 -1.74
C VAL A 359 -2.73 16.74 -2.72
N LEU A 360 -3.35 15.76 -3.37
CA LEU A 360 -4.52 15.90 -4.22
C LEU A 360 -5.70 15.14 -3.60
N ASP A 361 -6.89 15.77 -3.59
CA ASP A 361 -8.11 15.18 -3.07
C ASP A 361 -9.37 15.80 -3.69
N ASP A 362 -10.54 15.26 -3.38
CA ASP A 362 -11.88 15.78 -3.77
C ASP A 362 -12.01 16.13 -5.25
N VAL A 363 -11.59 15.22 -6.13
CA VAL A 363 -11.70 15.44 -7.57
C VAL A 363 -13.16 15.25 -8.02
N ILE A 364 -13.75 16.31 -8.54
CA ILE A 364 -15.15 16.35 -8.96
C ILE A 364 -15.25 16.90 -10.38
N VAL A 365 -15.97 16.18 -11.26
CA VAL A 365 -16.37 16.71 -12.56
C VAL A 365 -17.88 16.72 -12.66
N ARG A 366 -18.46 17.86 -12.99
CA ARG A 366 -19.90 18.04 -13.19
C ARG A 366 -20.19 18.77 -14.51
N PRO A 367 -21.30 18.42 -15.21
CA PRO A 367 -21.74 19.22 -16.33
C PRO A 367 -22.14 20.63 -15.85
N VAL A 368 -21.84 21.62 -16.68
CA VAL A 368 -22.37 22.97 -16.49
C VAL A 368 -23.79 22.99 -17.03
N LEU A 369 -24.74 23.37 -16.18
CA LEU A 369 -26.16 23.49 -16.51
C LEU A 369 -26.42 24.71 -17.38
#